data_54d20d4f3e8d37c8f9fd7671a10081c1
#
_entry.id   54d20d4f3e8d37c8f9fd7671a10081c1
#
_cell.length_a   1.000
_cell.length_b   1.000
_cell.length_c   1.000
_cell.angle_alpha   90.00
_cell.angle_beta   90.00
_cell.angle_gamma   90.00
#
_symmetry.space_group_name_H-M   'P 1'
#
loop_
_entity.id
_entity.type
_entity.pdbx_description
1 polymer ?
#
loop_
_entity_poly.entity_id
_entity_poly.type
_entity_poly.pdbx_seq_one_letter_code
_entity_poly.pdbx_strand_id
1 'polypeptide(L)'
;VPINAFISEKTNITNEDVANAKSFAEVAQELVDFIGDKVLVAHNATFDYNFLNEELKRIGMEPLTNPVVDTLDLARALHSDRRSYRLGNIARHYRITYDEEVAHRADYDADVLSSVFMLMIKECKDRGAKTVADLQNLQDKKAFVKVMKRHVNVIAKNQAGLKDLFKLVTLSNTDYLAVFGKANSKSSGEEFLAEPRILRRCIQDLRENLLIGSACYNGEVFELAANRNQQDLEAAIAFYDYIEIQPLENYRPLVESHSVPDTERLKQVLMRIIRNAKKLNKPVVATGDVHYCKQEEKILRDIYIQTQGIGGVRHPLYIYDKERRMRTISPDQHFLTTNQMLKAFDWLPDRQLVYEMVVEAPNALADQVEKVLP
;
A
#
# COMPACT_ATOMS: atom_id res chain seq x y z
N VAL A 1 22.00 -20.31 -4.62
CA VAL A 1 21.37 -20.50 -3.28
C VAL A 1 20.37 -21.64 -3.42
N PRO A 2 20.36 -22.66 -2.54
CA PRO A 2 19.40 -23.75 -2.60
C PRO A 2 17.95 -23.24 -2.49
N ILE A 3 17.05 -23.91 -3.21
CA ILE A 3 15.61 -23.63 -3.11
C ILE A 3 15.13 -24.09 -1.73
N ASN A 4 14.38 -23.22 -1.04
CA ASN A 4 13.79 -23.53 0.26
C ASN A 4 12.74 -24.66 0.11
N ALA A 5 12.69 -25.59 1.07
CA ALA A 5 11.75 -26.72 1.05
C ALA A 5 10.28 -26.28 0.87
N PHE A 6 9.86 -25.19 1.53
CA PHE A 6 8.53 -24.62 1.36
C PHE A 6 8.24 -24.16 -0.09
N ILE A 7 9.25 -23.59 -0.76
CA ILE A 7 9.10 -23.17 -2.16
C ILE A 7 9.05 -24.39 -3.06
N SER A 8 9.91 -25.41 -2.82
CA SER A 8 9.86 -26.65 -3.59
C SER A 8 8.52 -27.38 -3.45
N GLU A 9 7.96 -27.43 -2.26
CA GLU A 9 6.65 -28.03 -2.01
C GLU A 9 5.54 -27.25 -2.76
N LYS A 10 5.65 -25.94 -2.79
CA LYS A 10 4.63 -25.07 -3.42
C LYS A 10 4.68 -25.06 -4.93
N THR A 11 5.88 -25.13 -5.54
CA THR A 11 6.08 -25.00 -6.98
C THR A 11 6.34 -26.33 -7.68
N ASN A 12 6.55 -27.41 -6.93
CA ASN A 12 7.04 -28.69 -7.42
C ASN A 12 8.36 -28.58 -8.18
N ILE A 13 9.19 -27.57 -7.88
CA ILE A 13 10.54 -27.39 -8.44
C ILE A 13 11.54 -27.69 -7.35
N THR A 14 12.41 -28.67 -7.60
CA THR A 14 13.44 -29.11 -6.65
C THR A 14 14.83 -28.54 -7.00
N ASN A 15 15.78 -28.67 -6.09
CA ASN A 15 17.18 -28.32 -6.37
C ASN A 15 17.81 -29.20 -7.47
N GLU A 16 17.30 -30.42 -7.64
CA GLU A 16 17.75 -31.33 -8.69
C GLU A 16 17.29 -30.84 -10.07
N ASP A 17 16.06 -30.36 -10.17
CA ASP A 17 15.49 -29.83 -11.43
C ASP A 17 16.29 -28.63 -11.96
N VAL A 18 16.84 -27.81 -11.06
CA VAL A 18 17.58 -26.60 -11.44
C VAL A 18 19.10 -26.77 -11.45
N ALA A 19 19.62 -27.95 -11.07
CA ALA A 19 21.06 -28.17 -10.93
C ALA A 19 21.86 -27.89 -12.22
N ASN A 20 21.26 -28.17 -13.38
CA ASN A 20 21.84 -27.96 -14.70
C ASN A 20 21.13 -26.86 -15.51
N ALA A 21 20.24 -26.08 -14.88
CA ALA A 21 19.55 -24.99 -15.55
C ALA A 21 20.51 -23.82 -15.82
N LYS A 22 20.35 -23.16 -16.96
CA LYS A 22 21.06 -21.94 -17.27
C LYS A 22 20.69 -20.84 -16.26
N SER A 23 21.65 -20.01 -15.93
CA SER A 23 21.40 -18.81 -15.14
C SER A 23 20.54 -17.79 -15.91
N PHE A 24 19.90 -16.86 -15.21
CA PHE A 24 19.12 -15.80 -15.87
C PHE A 24 20.00 -14.99 -16.84
N ALA A 25 21.26 -14.70 -16.49
CA ALA A 25 22.18 -13.98 -17.34
C ALA A 25 22.45 -14.69 -18.70
N GLU A 26 22.40 -16.01 -18.72
CA GLU A 26 22.62 -16.80 -19.95
C GLU A 26 21.41 -16.87 -20.88
N VAL A 27 20.19 -16.61 -20.36
CA VAL A 27 18.94 -16.69 -21.13
C VAL A 27 18.25 -15.33 -21.32
N ALA A 28 18.73 -14.29 -20.65
CA ALA A 28 18.08 -12.99 -20.64
C ALA A 28 17.96 -12.37 -22.03
N GLN A 29 18.98 -12.47 -22.87
CA GLN A 29 18.93 -11.93 -24.23
C GLN A 29 17.88 -12.65 -25.08
N GLU A 30 17.84 -13.97 -25.02
CA GLU A 30 16.86 -14.79 -25.72
C GLU A 30 15.43 -14.44 -25.28
N LEU A 31 15.24 -14.21 -23.97
CA LEU A 31 13.95 -13.77 -23.42
C LEU A 31 13.54 -12.39 -23.92
N VAL A 32 14.47 -11.41 -23.91
CA VAL A 32 14.19 -10.06 -24.41
C VAL A 32 13.87 -10.07 -25.90
N ASP A 33 14.60 -10.84 -26.71
CA ASP A 33 14.35 -11.00 -28.13
C ASP A 33 13.00 -11.67 -28.40
N PHE A 34 12.60 -12.65 -27.59
CA PHE A 34 11.29 -13.30 -27.66
C PHE A 34 10.15 -12.34 -27.32
N ILE A 35 10.32 -11.51 -26.29
CA ILE A 35 9.36 -10.48 -25.89
C ILE A 35 9.23 -9.43 -27.01
N GLY A 36 10.34 -8.91 -27.51
CA GLY A 36 10.35 -7.86 -28.53
C GLY A 36 9.50 -6.65 -28.13
N ASP A 37 8.65 -6.21 -29.02
CA ASP A 37 7.70 -5.07 -28.82
C ASP A 37 6.30 -5.48 -28.40
N LYS A 38 6.10 -6.76 -28.00
CA LYS A 38 4.80 -7.31 -27.71
C LYS A 38 4.21 -6.75 -26.40
N VAL A 39 2.87 -6.73 -26.33
CA VAL A 39 2.16 -6.44 -25.09
C VAL A 39 2.33 -7.61 -24.12
N LEU A 40 2.75 -7.31 -22.91
CA LEU A 40 2.88 -8.31 -21.84
C LEU A 40 1.57 -8.44 -21.07
N VAL A 41 1.19 -9.67 -20.75
CA VAL A 41 -0.02 -9.97 -20.00
C VAL A 41 0.34 -10.84 -18.80
N ALA A 42 -0.04 -10.39 -17.61
CA ALA A 42 0.17 -11.17 -16.40
C ALA A 42 -0.98 -10.97 -15.41
N HIS A 43 -1.06 -11.83 -14.40
CA HIS A 43 -2.05 -11.73 -13.32
C HIS A 43 -1.40 -11.22 -12.05
N ASN A 44 -1.64 -9.97 -11.68
CA ASN A 44 -0.85 -9.15 -10.75
C ASN A 44 0.49 -8.76 -11.37
N ALA A 45 0.41 -8.24 -12.58
CA ALA A 45 1.52 -7.98 -13.49
C ALA A 45 2.67 -7.15 -12.88
N THR A 46 2.36 -6.24 -11.97
CA THR A 46 3.38 -5.43 -11.28
C THR A 46 4.43 -6.29 -10.58
N PHE A 47 4.04 -7.44 -10.03
CA PHE A 47 4.98 -8.35 -9.38
C PHE A 47 5.99 -8.95 -10.37
N ASP A 48 5.49 -9.58 -11.43
CA ASP A 48 6.34 -10.27 -12.41
C ASP A 48 7.17 -9.30 -13.23
N TYR A 49 6.56 -8.19 -13.67
CA TYR A 49 7.22 -7.17 -14.48
C TYR A 49 8.36 -6.47 -13.74
N ASN A 50 8.13 -6.09 -12.48
CA ASN A 50 9.16 -5.45 -11.68
C ASN A 50 10.29 -6.42 -11.34
N PHE A 51 9.96 -7.68 -11.00
CA PHE A 51 10.97 -8.70 -10.74
C PHE A 51 11.87 -8.92 -11.95
N LEU A 52 11.28 -9.07 -13.14
CA LEU A 52 12.03 -9.26 -14.37
C LEU A 52 12.94 -8.05 -14.67
N ASN A 53 12.42 -6.84 -14.52
CA ASN A 53 13.19 -5.62 -14.76
C ASN A 53 14.33 -5.44 -13.74
N GLU A 54 14.16 -5.83 -12.49
CA GLU A 54 15.25 -5.80 -11.50
C GLU A 54 16.33 -6.83 -11.81
N GLU A 55 15.97 -8.03 -12.30
CA GLU A 55 16.95 -9.02 -12.74
C GLU A 55 17.71 -8.56 -14.01
N LEU A 56 17.03 -7.92 -14.98
CA LEU A 56 17.70 -7.33 -16.14
C LEU A 56 18.70 -6.25 -15.72
N LYS A 57 18.32 -5.35 -14.84
CA LYS A 57 19.23 -4.32 -14.30
C LYS A 57 20.43 -4.93 -13.58
N ARG A 58 20.21 -6.02 -12.81
CA ARG A 58 21.28 -6.71 -12.07
C ARG A 58 22.39 -7.23 -12.97
N ILE A 59 22.06 -7.65 -14.19
CA ILE A 59 23.00 -8.12 -15.19
C ILE A 59 23.44 -7.04 -16.18
N GLY A 60 23.06 -5.77 -15.95
CA GLY A 60 23.46 -4.61 -16.77
C GLY A 60 22.68 -4.45 -18.07
N MET A 61 21.52 -5.08 -18.20
CA MET A 61 20.61 -4.90 -19.34
C MET A 61 19.58 -3.82 -19.08
N GLU A 62 19.07 -3.20 -20.15
CA GLU A 62 18.00 -2.22 -20.06
C GLU A 62 16.67 -2.85 -19.65
N PRO A 63 15.89 -2.18 -18.80
CA PRO A 63 14.56 -2.65 -18.42
C PRO A 63 13.62 -2.71 -19.61
N LEU A 64 12.66 -3.61 -19.56
CA LEU A 64 11.56 -3.68 -20.53
C LEU A 64 10.68 -2.43 -20.41
N THR A 65 10.24 -1.90 -21.56
CA THR A 65 9.33 -0.77 -21.66
C THR A 65 8.00 -1.13 -22.33
N ASN A 66 7.74 -2.41 -22.47
CA ASN A 66 6.56 -2.96 -23.14
C ASN A 66 5.26 -2.52 -22.43
N PRO A 67 4.18 -2.28 -23.20
CA PRO A 67 2.85 -2.13 -22.61
C PRO A 67 2.46 -3.37 -21.83
N VAL A 68 1.87 -3.17 -20.66
CA VAL A 68 1.44 -4.27 -19.77
C VAL A 68 -0.05 -4.23 -19.58
N VAL A 69 -0.71 -5.38 -19.67
CA VAL A 69 -2.12 -5.57 -19.27
C VAL A 69 -2.16 -6.47 -18.04
N ASP A 70 -2.66 -5.92 -16.94
CA ASP A 70 -2.86 -6.68 -15.71
C ASP A 70 -4.26 -7.31 -15.70
N THR A 71 -4.32 -8.64 -15.81
CA THR A 71 -5.61 -9.36 -15.81
C THR A 71 -6.29 -9.37 -14.43
N LEU A 72 -5.55 -9.10 -13.34
CA LEU A 72 -6.15 -8.91 -12.03
C LEU A 72 -6.98 -7.62 -11.99
N ASP A 73 -6.43 -6.52 -12.51
CA ASP A 73 -7.15 -5.25 -12.59
C ASP A 73 -8.31 -5.33 -13.60
N LEU A 74 -8.07 -6.00 -14.73
CA LEU A 74 -9.12 -6.27 -15.71
C LEU A 74 -10.27 -7.12 -15.12
N ALA A 75 -9.95 -8.17 -14.35
CA ALA A 75 -10.94 -8.98 -13.65
C ALA A 75 -11.75 -8.17 -12.64
N ARG A 76 -11.13 -7.24 -11.94
CA ARG A 76 -11.78 -6.31 -11.01
C ARG A 76 -12.74 -5.38 -11.73
N ALA A 77 -12.33 -4.86 -12.89
CA ALA A 77 -13.16 -3.98 -13.71
C ALA A 77 -14.37 -4.70 -14.33
N LEU A 78 -14.17 -5.94 -14.77
CA LEU A 78 -15.24 -6.75 -15.39
C LEU A 78 -16.22 -7.33 -14.37
N HIS A 79 -15.75 -7.73 -13.19
CA HIS A 79 -16.48 -8.51 -12.19
C HIS A 79 -16.34 -7.91 -10.79
N SER A 80 -16.79 -6.68 -10.62
CA SER A 80 -16.61 -5.89 -9.39
C SER A 80 -17.25 -6.49 -8.12
N ASP A 81 -18.18 -7.42 -8.28
CA ASP A 81 -18.96 -8.08 -7.23
C ASP A 81 -18.28 -9.32 -6.61
N ARG A 82 -17.16 -9.78 -7.19
CA ARG A 82 -16.49 -11.00 -6.72
C ARG A 82 -15.73 -10.80 -5.41
N ARG A 83 -15.73 -11.87 -4.61
CA ARG A 83 -14.99 -11.90 -3.33
C ARG A 83 -13.50 -12.20 -3.48
N SER A 84 -13.11 -12.85 -4.58
CA SER A 84 -11.74 -13.26 -4.85
C SER A 84 -11.42 -13.17 -6.33
N TYR A 85 -10.22 -12.68 -6.61
CA TYR A 85 -9.69 -12.49 -7.97
C TYR A 85 -8.43 -13.33 -8.21
N ARG A 86 -8.16 -14.37 -7.41
CA ARG A 86 -7.07 -15.32 -7.69
C ARG A 86 -7.32 -15.99 -9.03
N LEU A 87 -6.24 -16.28 -9.77
CA LEU A 87 -6.32 -16.87 -11.12
C LEU A 87 -7.26 -18.07 -11.18
N GLY A 88 -7.12 -19.03 -10.26
CA GLY A 88 -8.00 -20.20 -10.20
C GLY A 88 -9.48 -19.86 -9.99
N ASN A 89 -9.81 -18.80 -9.22
CA ASN A 89 -11.19 -18.38 -9.03
C ASN A 89 -11.76 -17.68 -10.27
N ILE A 90 -10.93 -16.97 -11.02
CA ILE A 90 -11.32 -16.36 -12.29
C ILE A 90 -11.45 -17.43 -13.39
N ALA A 91 -10.53 -18.38 -13.45
CA ALA A 91 -10.62 -19.53 -14.35
C ALA A 91 -11.94 -20.28 -14.17
N ARG A 92 -12.31 -20.63 -12.93
CA ARG A 92 -13.60 -21.28 -12.62
C ARG A 92 -14.81 -20.42 -13.02
N HIS A 93 -14.72 -19.10 -12.90
CA HIS A 93 -15.77 -18.19 -13.38
C HIS A 93 -16.00 -18.35 -14.87
N TYR A 94 -14.93 -18.44 -15.65
CA TYR A 94 -14.99 -18.66 -17.10
C TYR A 94 -15.12 -20.13 -17.48
N ARG A 95 -15.38 -21.04 -16.51
CA ARG A 95 -15.52 -22.50 -16.70
C ARG A 95 -14.27 -23.15 -17.30
N ILE A 96 -13.11 -22.57 -17.00
CA ILE A 96 -11.79 -23.13 -17.34
C ILE A 96 -11.36 -24.01 -16.16
N THR A 97 -10.90 -25.22 -16.48
CA THR A 97 -10.33 -26.13 -15.48
C THR A 97 -9.07 -25.53 -14.87
N TYR A 98 -8.99 -25.54 -13.54
CA TYR A 98 -7.82 -25.13 -12.80
C TYR A 98 -7.49 -26.17 -11.75
N ASP A 99 -6.37 -26.83 -11.94
CA ASP A 99 -5.89 -27.88 -11.06
C ASP A 99 -4.99 -27.27 -9.98
N GLU A 100 -5.44 -27.34 -8.73
CA GLU A 100 -4.70 -26.79 -7.58
C GLU A 100 -3.41 -27.59 -7.29
N GLU A 101 -3.28 -28.85 -7.73
CA GLU A 101 -2.09 -29.66 -7.51
C GLU A 101 -0.94 -29.28 -8.45
N VAL A 102 -1.29 -28.75 -9.63
CA VAL A 102 -0.31 -28.28 -10.64
C VAL A 102 -0.12 -26.76 -10.58
N ALA A 103 -0.97 -26.07 -9.85
CA ALA A 103 -0.92 -24.62 -9.68
C ALA A 103 0.44 -24.15 -9.12
N HIS A 104 0.80 -22.90 -9.42
CA HIS A 104 2.10 -22.29 -9.09
C HIS A 104 3.29 -22.79 -9.94
N ARG A 105 3.01 -23.53 -11.01
CA ARG A 105 3.98 -23.72 -12.10
C ARG A 105 3.71 -22.65 -13.15
N ALA A 106 4.75 -21.90 -13.51
CA ALA A 106 4.66 -20.75 -14.39
C ALA A 106 4.09 -21.09 -15.79
N ASP A 107 4.46 -22.25 -16.33
CA ASP A 107 3.95 -22.76 -17.61
C ASP A 107 2.44 -23.03 -17.56
N TYR A 108 1.98 -23.74 -16.54
CA TYR A 108 0.56 -24.06 -16.34
C TYR A 108 -0.27 -22.80 -16.07
N ASP A 109 0.21 -21.94 -15.17
CA ASP A 109 -0.48 -20.69 -14.85
C ASP A 109 -0.57 -19.76 -16.08
N ALA A 110 0.46 -19.72 -16.93
CA ALA A 110 0.46 -18.96 -18.18
C ALA A 110 -0.57 -19.49 -19.19
N ASP A 111 -0.71 -20.80 -19.35
CA ASP A 111 -1.69 -21.42 -20.24
C ASP A 111 -3.12 -21.14 -19.78
N VAL A 112 -3.38 -21.31 -18.48
CA VAL A 112 -4.68 -20.96 -17.89
C VAL A 112 -4.96 -19.46 -18.04
N LEU A 113 -3.97 -18.61 -17.77
CA LEU A 113 -4.10 -17.17 -17.92
C LEU A 113 -4.40 -16.77 -19.36
N SER A 114 -3.73 -17.38 -20.33
CA SER A 114 -4.00 -17.16 -21.76
C SER A 114 -5.47 -17.43 -22.10
N SER A 115 -5.99 -18.57 -21.67
CA SER A 115 -7.39 -18.97 -21.88
C SER A 115 -8.37 -18.00 -21.21
N VAL A 116 -8.10 -17.60 -19.97
CA VAL A 116 -8.88 -16.61 -19.22
C VAL A 116 -8.86 -15.27 -19.94
N PHE A 117 -7.69 -14.81 -20.35
CA PHE A 117 -7.51 -13.49 -20.98
C PHE A 117 -8.25 -13.39 -22.31
N MET A 118 -8.26 -14.45 -23.11
CA MET A 118 -9.04 -14.49 -24.37
C MET A 118 -10.54 -14.27 -24.13
N LEU A 119 -11.09 -14.86 -23.07
CA LEU A 119 -12.49 -14.65 -22.69
C LEU A 119 -12.74 -13.25 -22.13
N MET A 120 -11.81 -12.71 -21.33
CA MET A 120 -11.86 -11.33 -20.85
C MET A 120 -11.83 -10.32 -22.01
N ILE A 121 -10.96 -10.52 -23.02
CA ILE A 121 -10.93 -9.66 -24.22
C ILE A 121 -12.28 -9.66 -24.94
N LYS A 122 -12.91 -10.81 -25.08
CA LYS A 122 -14.24 -10.89 -25.70
C LYS A 122 -15.25 -10.04 -24.92
N GLU A 123 -15.29 -10.19 -23.61
CA GLU A 123 -16.17 -9.40 -22.74
C GLU A 123 -15.84 -7.89 -22.79
N CYS A 124 -14.56 -7.52 -22.84
CA CYS A 124 -14.14 -6.12 -23.01
C CYS A 124 -14.59 -5.54 -24.34
N LYS A 125 -14.49 -6.31 -25.43
CA LYS A 125 -14.99 -5.90 -26.76
C LYS A 125 -16.51 -5.69 -26.74
N ASP A 126 -17.25 -6.56 -26.07
CA ASP A 126 -18.70 -6.42 -25.89
C ASP A 126 -19.06 -5.15 -25.09
N ARG A 127 -18.14 -4.66 -24.24
CA ARG A 127 -18.23 -3.39 -23.51
C ARG A 127 -17.65 -2.19 -24.28
N GLY A 128 -17.21 -2.37 -25.52
CA GLY A 128 -16.76 -1.32 -26.43
C GLY A 128 -15.26 -1.05 -26.45
N ALA A 129 -14.43 -1.85 -25.76
CA ALA A 129 -12.97 -1.72 -25.83
C ALA A 129 -12.44 -2.12 -27.22
N LYS A 130 -11.55 -1.31 -27.79
CA LYS A 130 -10.98 -1.52 -29.13
C LYS A 130 -9.46 -1.59 -29.15
N THR A 131 -8.81 -1.04 -28.12
CA THR A 131 -7.35 -0.89 -28.03
C THR A 131 -6.83 -1.42 -26.72
N VAL A 132 -5.50 -1.63 -26.61
CA VAL A 132 -4.82 -1.97 -25.34
C VAL A 132 -5.03 -0.86 -24.32
N ALA A 133 -5.01 0.41 -24.74
CA ALA A 133 -5.27 1.54 -23.85
C ALA A 133 -6.69 1.47 -23.25
N ASP A 134 -7.69 1.01 -24.01
CA ASP A 134 -9.04 0.82 -23.48
C ASP A 134 -9.07 -0.26 -22.39
N LEU A 135 -8.30 -1.35 -22.56
CA LEU A 135 -8.19 -2.41 -21.53
C LEU A 135 -7.52 -1.88 -20.26
N GLN A 136 -6.46 -1.08 -20.41
CA GLN A 136 -5.75 -0.46 -19.27
C GLN A 136 -6.61 0.60 -18.56
N ASN A 137 -7.51 1.26 -19.28
CA ASN A 137 -8.41 2.29 -18.76
C ASN A 137 -9.79 1.75 -18.32
N LEU A 138 -10.05 0.47 -18.50
CA LEU A 138 -11.26 -0.18 -17.98
C LEU A 138 -11.21 -0.14 -16.45
N GLN A 139 -11.85 0.87 -15.85
CA GLN A 139 -11.91 1.04 -14.41
C GLN A 139 -13.30 0.62 -13.89
N ASP A 140 -13.30 -0.22 -12.87
CA ASP A 140 -14.47 -0.37 -12.02
C ASP A 140 -14.69 0.95 -11.26
N LYS A 141 -15.86 1.57 -11.44
CA LYS A 141 -16.24 2.78 -10.67
C LYS A 141 -16.16 2.57 -9.15
N LYS A 142 -16.20 1.31 -8.70
CA LYS A 142 -16.07 0.91 -7.30
C LYS A 142 -14.73 0.23 -6.98
N ALA A 143 -13.73 0.29 -7.86
CA ALA A 143 -12.41 -0.30 -7.62
C ALA A 143 -11.79 0.22 -6.31
N PHE A 144 -12.01 1.50 -5.98
CA PHE A 144 -11.55 2.11 -4.75
C PHE A 144 -12.03 1.39 -3.47
N VAL A 145 -13.16 0.66 -3.52
CA VAL A 145 -13.68 -0.11 -2.36
C VAL A 145 -12.80 -1.31 -2.02
N LYS A 146 -12.11 -1.87 -3.01
CA LYS A 146 -11.32 -3.11 -2.89
C LYS A 146 -9.81 -2.88 -2.79
N VAL A 147 -9.35 -1.68 -3.15
CA VAL A 147 -7.94 -1.32 -3.07
C VAL A 147 -7.53 -1.10 -1.61
N MET A 148 -6.30 -1.48 -1.27
CA MET A 148 -5.76 -1.20 0.05
C MET A 148 -5.70 0.31 0.28
N LYS A 149 -6.35 0.76 1.34
CA LYS A 149 -6.35 2.17 1.75
C LYS A 149 -4.98 2.57 2.30
N ARG A 150 -4.62 3.83 2.12
CA ARG A 150 -3.43 4.46 2.68
C ARG A 150 -3.82 5.73 3.42
N HIS A 151 -3.14 6.01 4.50
CA HIS A 151 -3.34 7.27 5.21
C HIS A 151 -2.63 8.41 4.46
N VAL A 152 -3.24 9.58 4.52
CA VAL A 152 -2.70 10.85 4.02
C VAL A 152 -3.14 11.96 4.94
N ASN A 153 -2.25 12.90 5.24
CA ASN A 153 -2.57 14.11 5.98
C ASN A 153 -2.76 15.28 5.01
N VAL A 154 -3.79 16.08 5.25
CA VAL A 154 -4.10 17.24 4.41
C VAL A 154 -4.32 18.45 5.31
N ILE A 155 -3.53 19.50 5.09
CA ILE A 155 -3.60 20.76 5.83
C ILE A 155 -4.02 21.86 4.87
N ALA A 156 -5.04 22.64 5.23
CA ALA A 156 -5.42 23.84 4.50
C ALA A 156 -4.44 24.97 4.79
N LYS A 157 -3.84 25.58 3.75
CA LYS A 157 -2.92 26.71 3.90
C LYS A 157 -3.64 28.04 4.16
N ASN A 158 -4.83 28.18 3.63
CA ASN A 158 -5.61 29.43 3.68
C ASN A 158 -7.12 29.14 3.56
N GLN A 159 -7.94 30.18 3.48
CA GLN A 159 -9.39 30.06 3.40
C GLN A 159 -9.87 29.31 2.12
N ALA A 160 -9.16 29.46 1.00
CA ALA A 160 -9.45 28.70 -0.22
C ALA A 160 -9.13 27.21 -0.02
N GLY A 161 -8.01 26.89 0.63
CA GLY A 161 -7.64 25.54 1.00
C GLY A 161 -8.63 24.88 1.96
N LEU A 162 -9.20 25.63 2.91
CA LEU A 162 -10.26 25.11 3.79
C LEU A 162 -11.48 24.68 2.96
N LYS A 163 -11.88 25.48 1.97
CA LYS A 163 -12.97 25.13 1.05
C LYS A 163 -12.65 23.87 0.24
N ASP A 164 -11.40 23.71 -0.22
CA ASP A 164 -10.97 22.54 -0.96
C ASP A 164 -10.88 21.30 -0.06
N LEU A 165 -10.45 21.46 1.19
CA LEU A 165 -10.50 20.39 2.20
C LEU A 165 -11.95 19.90 2.43
N PHE A 166 -12.92 20.80 2.55
CA PHE A 166 -14.34 20.42 2.66
C PHE A 166 -14.85 19.68 1.42
N LYS A 167 -14.39 20.05 0.21
CA LYS A 167 -14.73 19.29 -1.01
C LYS A 167 -14.16 17.87 -0.95
N LEU A 168 -12.88 17.70 -0.53
CA LEU A 168 -12.27 16.37 -0.36
C LEU A 168 -13.06 15.52 0.66
N VAL A 169 -13.44 16.10 1.79
CA VAL A 169 -14.26 15.42 2.81
C VAL A 169 -15.62 15.05 2.24
N THR A 170 -16.26 15.95 1.49
CA THR A 170 -17.56 15.67 0.84
C THR A 170 -17.43 14.52 -0.15
N LEU A 171 -16.46 14.56 -1.07
CA LEU A 171 -16.21 13.50 -2.04
C LEU A 171 -15.95 12.15 -1.35
N SER A 172 -15.19 12.15 -0.25
CA SER A 172 -14.90 10.90 0.47
C SER A 172 -16.13 10.30 1.16
N ASN A 173 -17.11 11.12 1.54
CA ASN A 173 -18.35 10.69 2.20
C ASN A 173 -19.54 10.51 1.25
N THR A 174 -19.36 10.81 -0.04
CA THR A 174 -20.39 10.64 -1.09
C THR A 174 -19.88 9.69 -2.19
N ASP A 175 -19.14 10.22 -3.16
CA ASP A 175 -18.73 9.48 -4.36
C ASP A 175 -17.76 8.33 -4.06
N TYR A 176 -16.94 8.50 -3.01
CA TYR A 176 -15.90 7.53 -2.62
C TYR A 176 -16.15 6.90 -1.24
N LEU A 177 -17.39 6.90 -0.77
CA LEU A 177 -17.77 6.16 0.43
C LEU A 177 -17.75 4.66 0.13
N ALA A 178 -16.82 3.94 0.73
CA ALA A 178 -16.75 2.50 0.62
C ALA A 178 -17.70 1.86 1.64
N VAL A 179 -18.72 1.15 1.16
CA VAL A 179 -19.71 0.47 2.00
C VAL A 179 -19.48 -1.04 1.93
N PHE A 180 -19.29 -1.66 3.09
CA PHE A 180 -19.08 -3.10 3.23
C PHE A 180 -20.28 -3.70 3.98
N GLY A 181 -20.99 -4.64 3.35
CA GLY A 181 -22.07 -5.41 4.00
C GLY A 181 -21.54 -6.73 4.53
N LYS A 182 -21.86 -7.06 5.77
CA LYS A 182 -21.82 -8.44 6.27
C LYS A 182 -23.25 -8.90 6.48
N ALA A 183 -23.72 -9.80 5.61
CA ALA A 183 -24.90 -10.57 5.94
C ALA A 183 -24.53 -11.54 7.07
N ASN A 184 -24.89 -11.22 8.30
CA ASN A 184 -24.79 -12.15 9.40
C ASN A 184 -25.98 -13.12 9.32
N SER A 185 -25.71 -14.40 9.01
CA SER A 185 -26.73 -15.46 8.94
C SER A 185 -27.37 -15.81 10.30
N LYS A 186 -27.05 -15.12 11.39
CA LYS A 186 -27.49 -15.41 12.75
C LYS A 186 -28.16 -14.27 13.52
N SER A 187 -28.20 -13.06 12.95
CA SER A 187 -28.95 -11.96 13.54
C SER A 187 -29.69 -11.19 12.45
N SER A 188 -30.91 -10.78 12.73
CA SER A 188 -31.84 -10.08 11.82
C SER A 188 -31.44 -8.63 11.50
N GLY A 189 -30.14 -8.32 11.42
CA GLY A 189 -29.61 -7.00 11.10
C GLY A 189 -28.44 -7.09 10.12
N GLU A 190 -28.56 -6.42 8.97
CA GLU A 190 -27.45 -6.17 8.09
C GLU A 190 -26.52 -5.14 8.74
N GLU A 191 -25.29 -5.54 9.06
CA GLU A 191 -24.28 -4.64 9.62
C GLU A 191 -23.50 -4.04 8.46
N PHE A 192 -23.70 -2.75 8.17
CA PHE A 192 -22.96 -2.00 7.17
C PHE A 192 -21.83 -1.22 7.84
N LEU A 193 -20.62 -1.45 7.39
CA LEU A 193 -19.46 -0.61 7.70
C LEU A 193 -19.25 0.35 6.53
N ALA A 194 -19.34 1.65 6.79
CA ALA A 194 -19.03 2.69 5.82
C ALA A 194 -17.68 3.32 6.15
N GLU A 195 -16.82 3.44 5.15
CA GLU A 195 -15.47 3.98 5.27
C GLU A 195 -15.22 5.05 4.20
N PRO A 196 -15.04 6.32 4.59
CA PRO A 196 -14.69 7.38 3.67
C PRO A 196 -13.31 7.13 3.05
N ARG A 197 -13.21 7.26 1.74
CA ARG A 197 -11.96 7.14 0.98
C ARG A 197 -11.82 8.31 0.02
N ILE A 198 -10.62 8.57 -0.44
CA ILE A 198 -10.37 9.61 -1.44
C ILE A 198 -9.35 9.11 -2.46
N LEU A 199 -9.57 9.40 -3.71
CA LEU A 199 -8.60 9.06 -4.75
C LEU A 199 -7.48 10.10 -4.82
N ARG A 200 -6.26 9.63 -5.08
CA ARG A 200 -5.06 10.48 -5.23
C ARG A 200 -5.27 11.61 -6.25
N ARG A 201 -5.97 11.33 -7.36
CA ARG A 201 -6.30 12.35 -8.37
C ARG A 201 -7.14 13.51 -7.81
N CYS A 202 -8.12 13.21 -6.94
CA CYS A 202 -8.95 14.27 -6.33
C CYS A 202 -8.11 15.19 -5.44
N ILE A 203 -7.13 14.62 -4.71
CA ILE A 203 -6.17 15.41 -3.95
C ILE A 203 -5.31 16.25 -4.90
N GLN A 204 -4.83 15.64 -6.00
CA GLN A 204 -4.01 16.33 -7.00
C GLN A 204 -4.75 17.50 -7.65
N ASP A 205 -6.04 17.34 -7.95
CA ASP A 205 -6.87 18.37 -8.59
C ASP A 205 -7.16 19.57 -7.66
N LEU A 206 -7.12 19.37 -6.33
CA LEU A 206 -7.47 20.37 -5.32
C LEU A 206 -6.28 20.85 -4.48
N ARG A 207 -5.05 20.44 -4.81
CA ARG A 207 -3.89 20.59 -3.92
C ARG A 207 -3.29 21.99 -3.84
N GLU A 208 -3.66 22.92 -4.70
CA GLU A 208 -3.00 24.23 -4.84
C GLU A 208 -2.87 24.98 -3.50
N ASN A 209 -3.94 24.99 -2.70
CA ASN A 209 -4.02 25.63 -1.40
C ASN A 209 -3.93 24.66 -0.22
N LEU A 210 -3.40 23.46 -0.46
CA LEU A 210 -3.24 22.40 0.55
C LEU A 210 -1.76 22.03 0.73
N LEU A 211 -1.42 21.51 1.90
CA LEU A 211 -0.17 20.80 2.17
C LEU A 211 -0.52 19.33 2.38
N ILE A 212 0.16 18.46 1.66
CA ILE A 212 -0.09 17.02 1.65
C ILE A 212 1.07 16.30 2.35
N GLY A 213 0.78 15.65 3.47
CA GLY A 213 1.74 14.88 4.27
C GLY A 213 1.62 13.39 4.07
N SER A 214 2.73 12.68 4.22
CA SER A 214 2.81 11.22 3.99
C SER A 214 2.12 10.38 5.07
N ALA A 215 1.70 11.00 6.16
CA ALA A 215 1.06 10.37 7.33
C ALA A 215 1.94 9.29 8.03
N CYS A 216 1.29 8.38 8.79
CA CYS A 216 1.92 7.38 9.64
C CYS A 216 2.38 6.12 8.85
N TYR A 217 2.74 5.04 9.56
CA TYR A 217 3.14 3.76 8.95
C TYR A 217 2.03 3.09 8.09
N ASN A 218 0.79 3.51 8.21
CA ASN A 218 -0.30 3.12 7.31
C ASN A 218 -0.32 3.96 6.01
N GLY A 219 0.58 4.94 5.88
CA GLY A 219 0.80 5.71 4.66
C GLY A 219 1.52 4.91 3.59
N GLU A 220 1.50 5.42 2.37
CA GLU A 220 2.13 4.79 1.20
C GLU A 220 3.65 4.75 1.32
N VAL A 221 4.27 5.84 1.80
CA VAL A 221 5.73 6.01 1.85
C VAL A 221 6.39 4.95 2.74
N PHE A 222 5.82 4.66 3.91
CA PHE A 222 6.37 3.64 4.80
C PHE A 222 6.32 2.24 4.15
N GLU A 223 5.18 1.88 3.59
CA GLU A 223 5.01 0.56 2.94
C GLU A 223 5.99 0.37 1.78
N LEU A 224 6.14 1.38 0.91
CA LEU A 224 7.07 1.33 -0.21
C LEU A 224 8.53 1.28 0.25
N ALA A 225 8.87 2.02 1.32
CA ALA A 225 10.22 1.97 1.89
C ALA A 225 10.57 0.62 2.50
N ALA A 226 9.58 -0.08 3.07
CA ALA A 226 9.77 -1.41 3.66
C ALA A 226 9.85 -2.52 2.61
N ASN A 227 9.03 -2.46 1.54
CA ASN A 227 8.68 -3.63 0.72
C ASN A 227 8.92 -3.45 -0.78
N ARG A 228 9.26 -2.24 -1.28
CA ARG A 228 9.34 -1.96 -2.72
C ARG A 228 10.71 -1.43 -3.15
N ASN A 229 10.87 -1.30 -4.47
CA ASN A 229 12.09 -0.77 -5.07
C ASN A 229 12.29 0.73 -4.81
N GLN A 230 13.41 1.26 -5.26
CA GLN A 230 13.79 2.66 -5.06
C GLN A 230 12.93 3.63 -5.89
N GLN A 231 12.61 3.26 -7.10
CA GLN A 231 11.86 4.09 -8.04
C GLN A 231 10.43 4.36 -7.57
N ASP A 232 9.74 3.31 -7.08
CA ASP A 232 8.38 3.43 -6.54
C ASP A 232 8.37 4.33 -5.29
N LEU A 233 9.37 4.18 -4.42
CA LEU A 233 9.51 5.02 -3.23
C LEU A 233 9.74 6.49 -3.59
N GLU A 234 10.64 6.79 -4.52
CA GLU A 234 10.92 8.15 -4.96
C GLU A 234 9.70 8.79 -5.64
N ALA A 235 8.99 8.05 -6.48
CA ALA A 235 7.75 8.50 -7.11
C ALA A 235 6.65 8.82 -6.09
N ALA A 236 6.53 8.01 -5.03
CA ALA A 236 5.58 8.29 -3.96
C ALA A 236 5.99 9.52 -3.16
N ILE A 237 7.25 9.63 -2.73
CA ILE A 237 7.75 10.79 -1.97
C ILE A 237 7.55 12.09 -2.77
N ALA A 238 7.76 12.07 -4.08
CA ALA A 238 7.60 13.25 -4.93
C ALA A 238 6.17 13.83 -4.89
N PHE A 239 5.17 13.00 -4.66
CA PHE A 239 3.77 13.42 -4.55
C PHE A 239 3.50 14.30 -3.33
N TYR A 240 4.13 14.04 -2.18
CA TYR A 240 3.89 14.73 -0.92
C TYR A 240 4.63 16.06 -0.84
N ASP A 241 4.08 17.01 -0.09
CA ASP A 241 4.73 18.29 0.19
C ASP A 241 5.70 18.17 1.35
N TYR A 242 5.43 17.29 2.31
CA TYR A 242 6.33 16.93 3.41
C TYR A 242 6.19 15.45 3.79
N ILE A 243 7.23 14.91 4.40
CA ILE A 243 7.32 13.51 4.80
C ILE A 243 7.33 13.43 6.33
N GLU A 244 6.48 12.57 6.88
CA GLU A 244 6.35 12.38 8.31
C GLU A 244 7.15 11.17 8.79
N ILE A 245 7.87 11.37 9.89
CA ILE A 245 8.54 10.31 10.65
C ILE A 245 8.07 10.40 12.09
N GLN A 246 7.73 9.26 12.68
CA GLN A 246 7.23 9.17 14.04
C GLN A 246 8.27 8.57 14.98
N PRO A 247 8.13 8.73 16.32
CA PRO A 247 8.92 8.02 17.31
C PRO A 247 8.88 6.50 17.08
N LEU A 248 9.98 5.80 17.37
CA LEU A 248 10.05 4.33 17.21
C LEU A 248 8.92 3.60 17.95
N GLU A 249 8.47 4.15 19.06
CA GLU A 249 7.38 3.61 19.86
C GLU A 249 6.07 3.45 19.04
N ASN A 250 5.78 4.39 18.14
CA ASN A 250 4.59 4.35 17.29
C ASN A 250 4.60 3.15 16.34
N TYR A 251 5.79 2.67 15.96
CA TYR A 251 5.96 1.52 15.07
C TYR A 251 6.10 0.19 15.81
N ARG A 252 6.12 0.19 17.14
CA ARG A 252 6.26 -1.02 17.97
C ARG A 252 5.30 -2.15 17.56
N PRO A 253 4.02 -1.90 17.25
CA PRO A 253 3.10 -2.95 16.81
C PRO A 253 3.55 -3.70 15.55
N LEU A 254 4.33 -3.07 14.67
CA LEU A 254 4.87 -3.71 13.46
C LEU A 254 5.98 -4.71 13.80
N VAL A 255 6.80 -4.40 14.81
CA VAL A 255 7.86 -5.29 15.29
C VAL A 255 7.26 -6.44 16.10
N GLU A 256 6.31 -6.16 16.98
CA GLU A 256 5.60 -7.18 17.78
C GLU A 256 4.79 -8.17 16.93
N SER A 257 4.23 -7.70 15.80
CA SER A 257 3.52 -8.56 14.83
C SER A 257 4.42 -9.24 13.81
N HIS A 258 5.73 -9.03 13.89
CA HIS A 258 6.72 -9.48 12.90
C HIS A 258 6.45 -8.99 11.46
N SER A 259 5.66 -7.93 11.29
CA SER A 259 5.49 -7.23 10.02
C SER A 259 6.79 -6.53 9.59
N VAL A 260 7.56 -6.09 10.58
CA VAL A 260 8.96 -5.70 10.45
C VAL A 260 9.76 -6.63 11.37
N PRO A 261 10.83 -7.29 10.92
CA PRO A 261 11.53 -8.33 11.68
C PRO A 261 11.99 -7.90 13.07
N ASP A 262 12.58 -6.71 13.17
CA ASP A 262 13.14 -6.16 14.40
C ASP A 262 13.28 -4.62 14.34
N THR A 263 13.71 -4.03 15.44
CA THR A 263 13.89 -2.59 15.58
C THR A 263 15.03 -2.06 14.70
N GLU A 264 16.06 -2.82 14.44
CA GLU A 264 17.17 -2.39 13.57
C GLU A 264 16.72 -2.31 12.10
N ARG A 265 15.93 -3.27 11.65
CA ARG A 265 15.31 -3.21 10.33
C ARG A 265 14.35 -2.03 10.23
N LEU A 266 13.57 -1.74 11.27
CA LEU A 266 12.71 -0.57 11.32
C LEU A 266 13.52 0.72 11.16
N LYS A 267 14.61 0.90 11.90
CA LYS A 267 15.50 2.06 11.77
C LYS A 267 16.05 2.21 10.34
N GLN A 268 16.43 1.10 9.69
CA GLN A 268 16.90 1.11 8.29
C GLN A 268 15.80 1.61 7.34
N VAL A 269 14.55 1.19 7.53
CA VAL A 269 13.40 1.66 6.74
C VAL A 269 13.20 3.17 6.93
N LEU A 270 13.19 3.65 8.18
CA LEU A 270 13.03 5.07 8.47
C LEU A 270 14.18 5.90 7.90
N MET A 271 15.43 5.43 8.03
CA MET A 271 16.59 6.09 7.43
C MET A 271 16.52 6.11 5.89
N ARG A 272 15.96 5.07 5.27
CA ARG A 272 15.72 5.03 3.82
C ARG A 272 14.73 6.12 3.42
N ILE A 273 13.64 6.29 4.16
CA ILE A 273 12.66 7.36 3.92
C ILE A 273 13.32 8.73 4.03
N ILE A 274 14.02 9.00 5.13
CA ILE A 274 14.69 10.28 5.38
C ILE A 274 15.69 10.63 4.26
N ARG A 275 16.54 9.68 3.86
CA ARG A 275 17.53 9.90 2.79
C ARG A 275 16.87 10.24 1.47
N ASN A 276 15.80 9.54 1.10
CA ASN A 276 15.08 9.77 -0.15
C ASN A 276 14.30 11.09 -0.12
N ALA A 277 13.70 11.45 1.00
CA ALA A 277 13.05 12.74 1.17
C ALA A 277 14.07 13.89 1.00
N LYS A 278 15.23 13.81 1.64
CA LYS A 278 16.31 14.79 1.46
C LYS A 278 16.83 14.85 0.02
N LYS A 279 17.04 13.70 -0.63
CA LYS A 279 17.44 13.64 -2.05
C LYS A 279 16.45 14.38 -2.96
N LEU A 280 15.16 14.33 -2.64
CA LEU A 280 14.09 14.97 -3.38
C LEU A 280 13.72 16.36 -2.85
N ASN A 281 14.53 16.94 -1.96
CA ASN A 281 14.31 18.23 -1.32
C ASN A 281 12.92 18.33 -0.64
N LYS A 282 12.44 17.25 -0.04
CA LYS A 282 11.19 17.24 0.72
C LYS A 282 11.50 17.44 2.21
N PRO A 283 10.81 18.37 2.90
CA PRO A 283 10.91 18.50 4.35
C PRO A 283 10.55 17.19 5.04
N VAL A 284 11.34 16.81 6.04
CA VAL A 284 11.03 15.69 6.93
C VAL A 284 10.60 16.24 8.26
N VAL A 285 9.44 15.83 8.74
CA VAL A 285 8.79 16.36 9.95
C VAL A 285 8.58 15.24 10.95
N ALA A 286 8.99 15.46 12.18
CA ALA A 286 8.68 14.55 13.29
C ALA A 286 7.25 14.83 13.79
N THR A 287 6.37 13.81 13.69
CA THR A 287 4.98 13.86 14.17
C THR A 287 4.73 12.81 15.23
N GLY A 288 3.87 13.13 16.22
CA GLY A 288 3.61 12.25 17.36
C GLY A 288 2.51 11.23 17.16
N ASP A 289 1.65 11.40 16.16
CA ASP A 289 0.40 10.62 16.01
C ASP A 289 -0.40 10.58 17.32
N VAL A 290 -0.61 11.77 17.89
CA VAL A 290 -1.17 11.95 19.24
C VAL A 290 -2.62 11.49 19.30
N HIS A 291 -2.93 10.64 20.28
CA HIS A 291 -4.28 10.10 20.50
C HIS A 291 -4.86 10.45 21.88
N TYR A 292 -4.03 10.95 22.79
CA TYR A 292 -4.42 11.42 24.12
C TYR A 292 -3.39 12.43 24.66
N CYS A 293 -3.78 13.24 25.64
CA CYS A 293 -2.92 14.34 26.10
C CYS A 293 -1.82 13.87 27.05
N LYS A 294 -2.16 13.08 28.06
CA LYS A 294 -1.24 12.67 29.12
C LYS A 294 -0.98 11.17 29.08
N GLN A 295 0.24 10.77 29.44
CA GLN A 295 0.67 9.38 29.39
C GLN A 295 -0.23 8.44 30.22
N GLU A 296 -0.71 8.88 31.37
CA GLU A 296 -1.65 8.13 32.21
C GLU A 296 -3.01 7.87 31.56
N GLU A 297 -3.40 8.63 30.54
CA GLU A 297 -4.65 8.45 29.80
C GLU A 297 -4.61 7.30 28.79
N LYS A 298 -3.45 6.69 28.61
CA LYS A 298 -3.27 5.51 27.75
C LYS A 298 -4.27 4.40 28.03
N ILE A 299 -4.57 4.17 29.29
CA ILE A 299 -5.56 3.14 29.70
C ILE A 299 -6.95 3.41 29.11
N LEU A 300 -7.35 4.67 29.00
CA LEU A 300 -8.65 5.05 28.40
C LEU A 300 -8.69 4.72 26.90
N ARG A 301 -7.56 4.98 26.21
CA ARG A 301 -7.43 4.60 24.80
C ARG A 301 -7.46 3.09 24.62
N ASP A 302 -6.77 2.33 25.44
CA ASP A 302 -6.76 0.86 25.37
C ASP A 302 -8.16 0.28 25.61
N ILE A 303 -8.89 0.80 26.59
CA ILE A 303 -10.29 0.43 26.84
C ILE A 303 -11.14 0.78 25.59
N TYR A 304 -11.01 1.97 25.04
CA TYR A 304 -11.77 2.40 23.86
C TYR A 304 -11.54 1.49 22.65
N ILE A 305 -10.28 1.10 22.39
CA ILE A 305 -9.94 0.21 21.28
C ILE A 305 -10.50 -1.21 21.51
N GLN A 306 -10.45 -1.70 22.74
CA GLN A 306 -10.74 -3.10 23.05
C GLN A 306 -12.20 -3.36 23.50
N THR A 307 -13.00 -2.32 23.61
CA THR A 307 -14.44 -2.45 23.93
C THR A 307 -15.30 -2.41 22.66
N GLN A 308 -16.46 -2.97 22.78
CA GLN A 308 -17.50 -2.91 21.77
C GLN A 308 -18.29 -1.61 21.93
N GLY A 309 -18.35 -0.80 20.88
CA GLY A 309 -19.13 0.44 20.87
C GLY A 309 -20.65 0.20 20.79
N ILE A 310 -21.41 1.29 20.80
CA ILE A 310 -22.87 1.26 20.63
C ILE A 310 -23.20 0.62 19.27
N GLY A 311 -24.19 -0.26 19.25
CA GLY A 311 -24.58 -1.00 18.05
C GLY A 311 -23.67 -2.16 17.67
N GLY A 312 -22.73 -2.54 18.53
CA GLY A 312 -21.85 -3.68 18.28
C GLY A 312 -20.61 -3.36 17.43
N VAL A 313 -20.44 -2.12 16.98
CA VAL A 313 -19.32 -1.68 16.17
C VAL A 313 -18.03 -1.72 16.99
N ARG A 314 -16.99 -2.32 16.43
CA ARG A 314 -15.67 -2.41 17.05
C ARG A 314 -14.68 -1.46 16.39
N HIS A 315 -13.76 -0.96 17.21
CA HIS A 315 -12.69 -0.11 16.70
C HIS A 315 -11.86 -0.85 15.62
N PRO A 316 -11.36 -0.19 14.56
CA PRO A 316 -10.54 -0.84 13.52
C PRO A 316 -9.30 -1.58 14.06
N LEU A 317 -8.74 -1.12 15.18
CA LEU A 317 -7.59 -1.74 15.86
C LEU A 317 -8.00 -2.80 16.88
N TYR A 318 -9.28 -3.16 16.99
CA TYR A 318 -9.74 -4.20 17.90
C TYR A 318 -9.12 -5.56 17.57
N ILE A 319 -8.55 -6.22 18.56
CA ILE A 319 -7.94 -7.54 18.40
C ILE A 319 -8.96 -8.61 18.79
N TYR A 320 -9.40 -9.41 17.81
CA TYR A 320 -10.40 -10.46 18.02
C TYR A 320 -9.86 -11.65 18.83
N ASP A 321 -8.60 -12.01 18.65
CA ASP A 321 -7.93 -13.05 19.42
C ASP A 321 -7.71 -12.59 20.86
N LYS A 322 -8.31 -13.32 21.83
CA LYS A 322 -8.28 -12.97 23.25
C LYS A 322 -6.89 -13.02 23.84
N GLU A 323 -6.10 -14.05 23.50
CA GLU A 323 -4.75 -14.22 24.04
C GLU A 323 -3.81 -13.14 23.49
N ARG A 324 -3.88 -12.89 22.19
CA ARG A 324 -3.12 -11.83 21.55
C ARG A 324 -3.50 -10.46 22.12
N ARG A 325 -4.79 -10.18 22.32
CA ARG A 325 -5.28 -8.93 22.91
C ARG A 325 -4.72 -8.70 24.32
N MET A 326 -4.63 -9.75 25.15
CA MET A 326 -4.09 -9.63 26.50
C MET A 326 -2.58 -9.39 26.52
N ARG A 327 -1.86 -9.75 25.45
CA ARG A 327 -0.40 -9.61 25.33
C ARG A 327 -0.01 -8.34 24.55
N THR A 328 -0.89 -7.81 23.72
CA THR A 328 -0.58 -6.63 22.88
C THR A 328 -0.76 -5.38 23.70
N ILE A 329 0.30 -4.62 23.85
CA ILE A 329 0.31 -3.31 24.49
C ILE A 329 0.28 -2.28 23.38
N SER A 330 -0.72 -1.36 23.40
CA SER A 330 -0.77 -0.26 22.42
C SER A 330 0.46 0.65 22.55
N PRO A 331 0.92 1.30 21.46
CA PRO A 331 2.03 2.22 21.54
C PRO A 331 1.69 3.42 22.43
N ASP A 332 2.72 4.06 22.97
CA ASP A 332 2.59 5.29 23.74
C ASP A 332 2.45 6.47 22.79
N GLN A 333 1.24 7.03 22.67
CA GLN A 333 0.89 8.09 21.72
C GLN A 333 0.29 9.31 22.42
N HIS A 334 0.88 9.69 23.57
CA HIS A 334 0.52 10.93 24.26
C HIS A 334 1.21 12.14 23.63
N PHE A 335 0.73 13.33 23.99
CA PHE A 335 1.30 14.57 23.51
C PHE A 335 2.72 14.77 24.11
N LEU A 336 3.74 14.76 23.25
CA LEU A 336 5.12 14.96 23.62
C LEU A 336 5.49 16.45 23.57
N THR A 337 6.20 16.93 24.59
CA THR A 337 6.88 18.24 24.54
C THR A 337 8.03 18.19 23.52
N THR A 338 8.52 19.35 23.08
CA THR A 338 9.67 19.42 22.16
C THR A 338 10.87 18.63 22.67
N ASN A 339 11.21 18.75 23.96
CA ASN A 339 12.33 18.02 24.54
C ASN A 339 12.10 16.49 24.56
N GLN A 340 10.88 16.05 24.82
CA GLN A 340 10.52 14.64 24.76
C GLN A 340 10.58 14.12 23.32
N MET A 341 10.12 14.92 22.35
CA MET A 341 10.20 14.56 20.94
C MET A 341 11.66 14.47 20.48
N LEU A 342 12.52 15.44 20.82
CA LEU A 342 13.95 15.39 20.53
C LEU A 342 14.59 14.11 21.10
N LYS A 343 14.24 13.74 22.34
CA LYS A 343 14.72 12.51 22.97
C LYS A 343 14.21 11.23 22.28
N ALA A 344 12.98 11.23 21.76
CA ALA A 344 12.42 10.08 21.06
C ALA A 344 13.18 9.72 19.77
N PHE A 345 13.99 10.66 19.25
CA PHE A 345 14.85 10.47 18.09
C PHE A 345 16.35 10.31 18.45
N ASP A 346 16.70 10.00 19.72
CA ASP A 346 18.09 9.78 20.14
C ASP A 346 18.80 8.62 19.41
N TRP A 347 18.04 7.75 18.77
CA TRP A 347 18.55 6.68 17.92
C TRP A 347 19.21 7.17 16.61
N LEU A 348 18.94 8.42 16.18
CA LEU A 348 19.59 9.06 15.05
C LEU A 348 20.89 9.75 15.52
N PRO A 349 22.05 9.42 14.90
CA PRO A 349 23.32 9.99 15.34
C PRO A 349 23.48 11.48 14.98
N ASP A 350 22.83 11.94 13.91
CA ASP A 350 22.87 13.31 13.43
C ASP A 350 21.89 14.19 14.23
N ARG A 351 22.42 14.90 15.24
CA ARG A 351 21.62 15.76 16.12
C ARG A 351 21.06 17.00 15.42
N GLN A 352 21.76 17.51 14.40
CA GLN A 352 21.28 18.63 13.61
C GLN A 352 20.06 18.21 12.79
N LEU A 353 20.12 17.03 12.17
CA LEU A 353 18.97 16.44 11.47
C LEU A 353 17.76 16.25 12.40
N VAL A 354 17.99 15.77 13.62
CA VAL A 354 16.91 15.61 14.62
C VAL A 354 16.28 16.96 14.95
N TYR A 355 17.09 18.00 15.15
CA TYR A 355 16.60 19.36 15.43
C TYR A 355 15.80 19.93 14.24
N GLU A 356 16.33 19.77 13.03
CA GLU A 356 15.63 20.14 11.79
C GLU A 356 14.24 19.46 11.71
N MET A 357 14.17 18.15 11.94
CA MET A 357 12.92 17.37 11.84
C MET A 357 11.90 17.70 12.93
N VAL A 358 12.37 18.00 14.15
CA VAL A 358 11.50 18.20 15.34
C VAL A 358 11.11 19.66 15.51
N VAL A 359 11.96 20.60 15.09
CA VAL A 359 11.76 22.03 15.38
C VAL A 359 11.65 22.85 14.10
N GLU A 360 12.66 22.83 13.24
CA GLU A 360 12.72 23.76 12.10
C GLU A 360 11.67 23.45 11.04
N ALA A 361 11.58 22.20 10.59
CA ALA A 361 10.65 21.81 9.54
C ALA A 361 9.16 21.93 9.96
N PRO A 362 8.74 21.54 11.19
CA PRO A 362 7.37 21.78 11.64
C PRO A 362 7.01 23.27 11.69
N ASN A 363 7.92 24.14 12.18
CA ASN A 363 7.69 25.58 12.18
C ASN A 363 7.60 26.14 10.76
N ALA A 364 8.50 25.74 9.86
CA ALA A 364 8.46 26.17 8.47
C ALA A 364 7.19 25.72 7.72
N LEU A 365 6.59 24.59 8.11
CA LEU A 365 5.26 24.19 7.60
C LEU A 365 4.15 25.04 8.21
N ALA A 366 4.21 25.30 9.52
CA ALA A 366 3.21 26.12 10.21
C ALA A 366 3.18 27.57 9.66
N ASP A 367 4.35 28.13 9.34
CA ASP A 367 4.47 29.47 8.74
C ASP A 367 3.84 29.60 7.34
N GLN A 368 3.56 28.48 6.67
CA GLN A 368 2.84 28.47 5.39
C GLN A 368 1.30 28.48 5.57
N VAL A 369 0.82 28.39 6.80
CA VAL A 369 -0.61 28.31 7.11
C VAL A 369 -1.08 29.64 7.65
N GLU A 370 -2.00 30.25 6.93
CA GLU A 370 -2.70 31.48 7.36
C GLU A 370 -3.82 31.15 8.37
N LYS A 371 -4.27 32.16 9.08
CA LYS A 371 -5.46 32.03 9.92
C LYS A 371 -6.68 31.76 9.04
N VAL A 372 -7.30 30.60 9.23
CA VAL A 372 -8.57 30.24 8.58
C VAL A 372 -9.73 30.29 9.57
N LEU A 373 -10.90 30.65 9.07
CA LEU A 373 -12.15 30.66 9.83
C LEU A 373 -13.07 29.59 9.25
N PRO A 374 -13.57 28.65 10.09
CA PRO A 374 -14.50 27.60 9.64
C PRO A 374 -15.83 28.17 9.12
#